data_4e92e04087ae28a154b45f1095218f8e
#
_entry.id   4e92e04087ae28a154b45f1095218f8e
#
_cell.length_a   1.000
_cell.length_b   1.000
_cell.length_c   1.000
_cell.angle_alpha   90.00
_cell.angle_beta   90.00
_cell.angle_gamma   90.00
#
_symmetry.space_group_name_H-M   'P 1'
#
loop_
_entity.id
_entity.type
_entity.pdbx_description
1 polymer ?
#
loop_
_entity_poly.entity_id
_entity_poly.type
_entity_poly.pdbx_seq_one_letter_code
_entity_poly.pdbx_strand_id
1 'polypeptide(L)'
;MAYDFAETLRRRLSRWIAVRELRSLDRIQRGELARDIGLPEDVLGRLITRGDRTDDQSRRLMYALELDMNKVRSFDSGVARDINVVCSECLVTSRCQRELAAGTARKNYQEYCPNAETFDALRQELGRSRRQDRTTGINQSIRSA
;
A
#
# COMPACT_ATOMS: atom_id res chain seq x y z
N MET A 1 -24.22 6.05 -3.74
CA MET A 1 -23.89 5.45 -2.42
C MET A 1 -24.05 3.93 -2.36
N ALA A 2 -24.94 3.29 -3.09
CA ALA A 2 -25.11 1.81 -3.07
C ALA A 2 -23.96 1.04 -3.77
N TYR A 3 -23.30 1.63 -4.76
CA TYR A 3 -22.20 0.98 -5.50
C TYR A 3 -20.94 0.76 -4.66
N ASP A 4 -20.67 1.64 -3.70
CA ASP A 4 -19.49 1.57 -2.84
C ASP A 4 -19.56 0.42 -1.82
N PHE A 5 -20.74 0.13 -1.32
CA PHE A 5 -20.97 -0.94 -0.35
C PHE A 5 -20.81 -2.34 -0.97
N ALA A 6 -21.35 -2.55 -2.17
CA ALA A 6 -21.23 -3.82 -2.89
C ALA A 6 -19.78 -4.12 -3.29
N GLU A 7 -19.04 -3.11 -3.74
CA GLU A 7 -17.62 -3.25 -4.08
C GLU A 7 -16.77 -3.55 -2.84
N THR A 8 -17.05 -2.88 -1.73
CA THR A 8 -16.38 -3.13 -0.44
C THR A 8 -16.63 -4.54 0.07
N LEU A 9 -17.87 -5.03 -0.02
CA LEU A 9 -18.23 -6.41 0.33
C LEU A 9 -17.54 -7.42 -0.57
N ARG A 10 -17.54 -7.19 -1.89
CA ARG A 10 -16.87 -8.07 -2.86
C ARG A 10 -15.38 -8.16 -2.58
N ARG A 11 -14.70 -7.05 -2.32
CA ARG A 11 -13.28 -7.02 -1.94
C ARG A 11 -13.01 -7.78 -0.65
N ARG A 12 -13.82 -7.59 0.38
CA ARG A 12 -13.69 -8.31 1.65
C ARG A 12 -13.90 -9.82 1.47
N LEU A 13 -14.88 -10.21 0.69
CA LEU A 13 -15.17 -11.63 0.42
C LEU A 13 -14.04 -12.27 -0.40
N SER A 14 -13.57 -11.62 -1.47
CA SER A 14 -12.44 -12.10 -2.28
C SER A 14 -11.17 -12.26 -1.44
N ARG A 15 -10.90 -11.32 -0.54
CA ARG A 15 -9.76 -11.40 0.38
C ARG A 15 -9.91 -12.53 1.39
N TRP A 16 -11.10 -12.70 1.94
CA TRP A 16 -11.36 -13.80 2.88
C TRP A 16 -11.15 -15.17 2.21
N ILE A 17 -11.63 -15.34 0.97
CA ILE A 17 -11.40 -16.54 0.17
C ILE A 17 -9.90 -16.74 -0.07
N ALA A 18 -9.18 -15.72 -0.54
CA ALA A 18 -7.74 -15.79 -0.79
C ALA A 18 -6.93 -16.14 0.48
N VAL A 19 -7.25 -15.53 1.62
CA VAL A 19 -6.61 -15.85 2.92
C VAL A 19 -6.91 -17.29 3.33
N ARG A 20 -8.14 -17.76 3.11
CA ARG A 20 -8.52 -19.15 3.41
C ARG A 20 -7.78 -20.14 2.50
N GLU A 21 -7.66 -19.85 1.21
CA GLU A 21 -6.90 -20.66 0.26
C GLU A 21 -5.41 -20.70 0.63
N LEU A 22 -4.80 -19.55 0.94
CA LEU A 22 -3.41 -19.49 1.40
C LEU A 22 -3.17 -20.27 2.70
N ARG A 23 -4.13 -20.27 3.61
CA ARG A 23 -4.07 -21.07 4.86
C ARG A 23 -4.24 -22.58 4.61
N SER A 24 -4.93 -22.95 3.54
CA SER A 24 -5.11 -24.36 3.18
C SER A 24 -3.89 -24.97 2.47
N LEU A 25 -2.96 -24.14 1.99
CA LEU A 25 -1.70 -24.61 1.38
C LEU A 25 -0.88 -25.40 2.41
N ASP A 26 -0.33 -26.52 1.99
CA ASP A 26 0.65 -27.24 2.77
C ASP A 26 1.99 -26.49 2.86
N ARG A 27 2.94 -27.03 3.63
CA ARG A 27 4.23 -26.39 3.84
C ARG A 27 5.04 -26.26 2.55
N ILE A 28 4.97 -27.26 1.68
CA ILE A 28 5.73 -27.28 0.41
C ILE A 28 5.17 -26.21 -0.52
N GLN A 29 3.85 -26.20 -0.72
CA GLN A 29 3.15 -25.21 -1.55
C GLN A 29 3.40 -23.77 -1.07
N ARG A 30 3.40 -23.54 0.26
CA ARG A 30 3.73 -22.22 0.82
C ARG A 30 5.18 -21.82 0.54
N GLY A 31 6.11 -22.76 0.65
CA GLY A 31 7.51 -22.51 0.33
C GLY A 31 7.75 -22.23 -1.16
N GLU A 32 7.02 -22.88 -2.06
CA GLU A 32 7.04 -22.61 -3.50
C GLU A 32 6.48 -21.22 -3.80
N LEU A 33 5.32 -20.91 -3.26
CA LEU A 33 4.69 -19.59 -3.43
C LEU A 33 5.60 -18.48 -2.90
N ALA A 34 6.21 -18.66 -1.73
CA ALA A 34 7.14 -17.68 -1.15
C ALA A 34 8.34 -17.41 -2.06
N ARG A 35 8.89 -18.47 -2.66
CA ARG A 35 9.98 -18.35 -3.65
C ARG A 35 9.56 -17.63 -4.93
N ASP A 36 8.37 -17.95 -5.45
CA ASP A 36 7.83 -17.35 -6.67
C ASP A 36 7.59 -15.84 -6.52
N ILE A 37 7.17 -15.40 -5.34
CA ILE A 37 6.94 -13.98 -5.04
C ILE A 37 8.18 -13.29 -4.43
N GLY A 38 9.28 -14.02 -4.23
CA GLY A 38 10.53 -13.47 -3.70
C GLY A 38 10.46 -13.06 -2.23
N LEU A 39 9.64 -13.73 -1.41
CA LEU A 39 9.51 -13.48 0.03
C LEU A 39 10.01 -14.69 0.84
N PRO A 40 10.62 -14.48 2.02
CA PRO A 40 10.82 -15.56 2.99
C PRO A 40 9.49 -16.18 3.43
N GLU A 41 9.47 -17.51 3.65
CA GLU A 41 8.23 -18.24 4.01
C GLU A 41 7.60 -17.73 5.31
N ASP A 42 8.41 -17.35 6.30
CA ASP A 42 7.98 -16.80 7.56
C ASP A 42 7.33 -15.41 7.39
N VAL A 43 7.85 -14.57 6.48
CA VAL A 43 7.26 -13.28 6.12
C VAL A 43 5.92 -13.49 5.43
N LEU A 44 5.84 -14.42 4.49
CA LEU A 44 4.58 -14.79 3.85
C LEU A 44 3.54 -15.25 4.88
N GLY A 45 3.93 -16.09 5.83
CA GLY A 45 3.06 -16.54 6.92
C GLY A 45 2.51 -15.38 7.77
N ARG A 46 3.37 -14.41 8.11
CA ARG A 46 2.96 -13.20 8.85
C ARG A 46 2.04 -12.29 8.03
N LEU A 47 2.30 -12.12 6.75
CA LEU A 47 1.42 -11.37 5.83
C LEU A 47 0.03 -11.97 5.75
N ILE A 48 -0.07 -13.30 5.65
CA ILE A 48 -1.35 -14.01 5.61
C ILE A 48 -2.13 -13.82 6.92
N THR A 49 -1.46 -13.83 8.06
CA THR A 49 -2.11 -13.72 9.38
C THR A 49 -2.45 -12.28 9.77
N ARG A 50 -1.66 -11.31 9.34
CA ARG A 50 -1.80 -9.89 9.69
C ARG A 50 -2.38 -9.02 8.57
N GLY A 51 -2.46 -9.55 7.35
CA GLY A 51 -2.67 -8.81 6.10
C GLY A 51 -3.81 -7.79 6.12
N ASP A 52 -4.95 -8.11 6.74
CA ASP A 52 -6.10 -7.19 6.75
C ASP A 52 -5.84 -5.91 7.54
N ARG A 53 -5.16 -6.01 8.69
CA ARG A 53 -4.88 -4.85 9.54
C ARG A 53 -3.76 -3.99 8.96
N THR A 54 -2.77 -4.62 8.37
CA THR A 54 -1.58 -3.97 7.82
C THR A 54 -1.91 -3.19 6.55
N ASP A 55 -2.70 -3.80 5.66
CA ASP A 55 -3.11 -3.17 4.42
C ASP A 55 -4.03 -1.95 4.68
N ASP A 56 -4.91 -2.01 5.67
CA ASP A 56 -5.71 -0.86 6.08
C ASP A 56 -4.83 0.26 6.66
N GLN A 57 -3.87 -0.07 7.50
CA GLN A 57 -3.01 0.92 8.13
C GLN A 57 -2.06 1.58 7.13
N SER A 58 -1.42 0.81 6.24
CA SER A 58 -0.56 1.36 5.19
C SER A 58 -1.34 2.28 4.25
N ARG A 59 -2.55 1.90 3.85
CA ARG A 59 -3.43 2.73 3.02
C ARG A 59 -3.85 4.01 3.72
N ARG A 60 -4.22 3.94 5.00
CA ARG A 60 -4.59 5.13 5.79
C ARG A 60 -3.43 6.11 5.91
N LEU A 61 -2.22 5.61 6.16
CA LEU A 61 -1.03 6.46 6.20
C LEU A 61 -0.74 7.06 4.83
N MET A 62 -0.75 6.27 3.77
CA MET A 62 -0.56 6.77 2.41
C MET A 62 -1.60 7.82 2.04
N TYR A 63 -2.87 7.60 2.38
CA TYR A 63 -3.92 8.59 2.16
C TYR A 63 -3.64 9.90 2.90
N ALA A 64 -3.21 9.84 4.17
CA ALA A 64 -2.80 11.01 4.95
C ALA A 64 -1.60 11.75 4.32
N LEU A 65 -0.75 11.05 3.57
CA LEU A 65 0.39 11.59 2.83
C LEU A 65 0.04 12.04 1.41
N GLU A 66 -1.23 11.99 1.00
CA GLU A 66 -1.71 12.26 -0.36
C GLU A 66 -1.13 11.32 -1.42
N LEU A 67 -0.79 10.10 -1.01
CA LEU A 67 -0.37 9.01 -1.87
C LEU A 67 -1.53 8.04 -2.13
N ASP A 68 -1.75 7.69 -3.40
CA ASP A 68 -2.73 6.68 -3.80
C ASP A 68 -2.01 5.34 -4.03
N MET A 69 -2.38 4.32 -3.25
CA MET A 69 -1.80 2.98 -3.36
C MET A 69 -1.96 2.39 -4.77
N ASN A 70 -3.05 2.67 -5.46
CA ASN A 70 -3.25 2.17 -6.82
C ASN A 70 -2.27 2.84 -7.80
N LYS A 71 -2.02 4.13 -7.64
CA LYS A 71 -1.02 4.85 -8.45
C LYS A 71 0.40 4.35 -8.16
N VAL A 72 0.73 4.13 -6.90
CA VAL A 72 2.03 3.54 -6.52
C VAL A 72 2.18 2.15 -7.12
N ARG A 73 1.15 1.32 -7.05
CA ARG A 73 1.17 -0.03 -7.63
C ARG A 73 1.30 -0.02 -9.16
N SER A 74 0.69 0.94 -9.83
CA SER A 74 0.82 1.11 -11.28
C SER A 74 2.18 1.67 -11.69
N PHE A 75 2.79 2.49 -10.83
CA PHE A 75 4.13 3.03 -11.02
C PHE A 75 5.20 1.97 -10.77
N ASP A 76 5.13 1.29 -9.62
CA ASP A 76 6.02 0.20 -9.23
C ASP A 76 5.31 -0.75 -8.25
N SER A 77 4.97 -1.94 -8.75
CA SER A 77 4.30 -2.97 -7.94
C SER A 77 5.22 -3.56 -6.86
N GLY A 78 6.54 -3.56 -7.09
CA GLY A 78 7.54 -3.99 -6.12
C GLY A 78 7.57 -3.08 -4.92
N VAL A 79 7.65 -1.76 -5.14
CA VAL A 79 7.61 -0.76 -4.06
C VAL A 79 6.31 -0.85 -3.26
N ALA A 80 5.17 -1.01 -3.93
CA ALA A 80 3.89 -1.19 -3.23
C ALA A 80 3.87 -2.44 -2.34
N ARG A 81 4.46 -3.54 -2.80
CA ARG A 81 4.62 -4.77 -2.02
C ARG A 81 5.55 -4.55 -0.82
N ASP A 82 6.70 -3.93 -1.04
CA ASP A 82 7.72 -3.72 -0.01
C ASP A 82 7.20 -2.82 1.11
N ILE A 83 6.42 -1.79 0.80
CA ILE A 83 5.71 -0.98 1.80
C ILE A 83 4.83 -1.85 2.69
N ASN A 84 4.07 -2.77 2.11
CA ASN A 84 3.20 -3.66 2.89
C ASN A 84 4.00 -4.65 3.73
N VAL A 85 5.11 -5.19 3.23
CA VAL A 85 6.01 -6.06 4.00
C VAL A 85 6.57 -5.31 5.21
N VAL A 86 7.13 -4.14 5.01
CA VAL A 86 7.70 -3.32 6.11
C VAL A 86 6.61 -2.95 7.13
N CYS A 87 5.41 -2.58 6.68
CA CYS A 87 4.29 -2.31 7.59
C CYS A 87 3.85 -3.55 8.38
N SER A 88 3.92 -4.75 7.79
CA SER A 88 3.54 -6.00 8.49
C SER A 88 4.50 -6.37 9.62
N GLU A 89 5.76 -6.01 9.48
CA GLU A 89 6.82 -6.24 10.46
C GLU A 89 7.05 -5.05 11.41
N CYS A 90 6.25 -3.98 11.26
CA CYS A 90 6.47 -2.72 11.96
C CYS A 90 6.23 -2.84 13.47
N LEU A 91 7.24 -2.49 14.27
CA LEU A 91 7.19 -2.52 15.73
C LEU A 91 6.51 -1.28 16.33
N VAL A 92 6.32 -0.22 15.55
CA VAL A 92 5.73 1.06 16.01
C VAL A 92 4.28 1.25 15.55
N THR A 93 3.61 0.16 15.22
CA THR A 93 2.21 0.13 14.74
C THR A 93 1.27 0.94 15.63
N SER A 94 1.39 0.79 16.95
CA SER A 94 0.53 1.51 17.92
C SER A 94 0.74 3.02 17.89
N ARG A 95 1.97 3.51 17.66
CA ARG A 95 2.25 4.94 17.47
C ARG A 95 1.60 5.42 16.17
N CYS A 96 1.81 4.71 15.08
CA CYS A 96 1.21 5.04 13.80
C CYS A 96 -0.32 5.14 13.87
N GLN A 97 -0.98 4.19 14.55
CA GLN A 97 -2.44 4.22 14.74
C GLN A 97 -2.91 5.44 15.53
N ARG A 98 -2.22 5.80 16.60
CA ARG A 98 -2.53 7.01 17.39
C ARG A 98 -2.37 8.29 16.56
N GLU A 99 -1.26 8.39 15.82
CA GLU A 99 -0.99 9.55 14.95
C GLU A 99 -2.04 9.68 13.83
N LEU A 100 -2.46 8.56 13.24
CA LEU A 100 -3.54 8.54 12.25
C LEU A 100 -4.88 8.96 12.85
N ALA A 101 -5.20 8.48 14.05
CA ALA A 101 -6.43 8.85 14.75
C ALA A 101 -6.46 10.33 15.15
N ALA A 102 -5.30 10.88 15.53
CA ALA A 102 -5.13 12.29 15.87
C ALA A 102 -5.03 13.23 14.64
N GLY A 103 -4.91 12.68 13.41
CA GLY A 103 -4.68 13.47 12.21
C GLY A 103 -3.28 14.10 12.12
N THR A 104 -2.33 13.66 12.94
CA THR A 104 -0.96 14.19 13.03
C THR A 104 0.07 13.36 12.27
N ALA A 105 -0.34 12.19 11.74
CA ALA A 105 0.56 11.28 11.05
C ALA A 105 1.36 11.94 9.92
N ARG A 106 0.73 12.79 9.11
CA ARG A 106 1.40 13.50 8.01
C ARG A 106 2.55 14.40 8.48
N LYS A 107 2.43 14.96 9.68
CA LYS A 107 3.43 15.85 10.25
C LYS A 107 4.59 15.07 10.88
N ASN A 108 4.29 13.93 11.49
CA ASN A 108 5.19 13.24 12.40
C ASN A 108 5.74 11.91 11.85
N TYR A 109 5.25 11.38 10.69
CA TYR A 109 5.64 10.04 10.21
C TYR A 109 7.15 9.86 10.03
N GLN A 110 7.87 10.90 9.67
CA GLN A 110 9.33 10.86 9.49
C GLN A 110 10.08 10.49 10.76
N GLU A 111 9.50 10.75 11.94
CA GLU A 111 10.14 10.45 13.22
C GLU A 111 10.03 8.97 13.61
N TYR A 112 9.08 8.21 13.04
CA TYR A 112 8.80 6.87 13.53
C TYR A 112 8.56 5.82 12.46
N CYS A 113 8.19 6.22 11.23
CA CYS A 113 7.78 5.28 10.21
C CYS A 113 8.97 4.65 9.49
N PRO A 114 9.13 3.31 9.49
CA PRO A 114 10.21 2.67 8.76
C PRO A 114 10.16 2.89 7.24
N ASN A 115 8.99 3.21 6.69
CA ASN A 115 8.80 3.54 5.28
C ASN A 115 8.92 5.05 4.98
N ALA A 116 9.37 5.89 5.91
CA ALA A 116 9.38 7.33 5.74
C ALA A 116 10.12 7.79 4.49
N GLU A 117 11.33 7.30 4.27
CA GLU A 117 12.14 7.62 3.08
C GLU A 117 11.48 7.18 1.78
N THR A 118 10.88 5.99 1.78
CA THR A 118 10.13 5.47 0.62
C THR A 118 8.93 6.36 0.29
N PHE A 119 8.18 6.79 1.30
CA PHE A 119 7.05 7.71 1.11
C PHE A 119 7.51 9.09 0.62
N ASP A 120 8.62 9.61 1.10
CA ASP A 120 9.19 10.88 0.65
C ASP A 120 9.63 10.80 -0.82
N ALA A 121 10.30 9.73 -1.22
CA ALA A 121 10.68 9.48 -2.60
C ALA A 121 9.45 9.39 -3.53
N LEU A 122 8.43 8.63 -3.14
CA LEU A 122 7.18 8.51 -3.91
C LEU A 122 6.44 9.84 -4.06
N ARG A 123 6.39 10.66 -3.01
CA ARG A 123 5.77 11.99 -3.06
C ARG A 123 6.49 12.90 -4.04
N GLN A 124 7.83 12.85 -4.08
CA GLN A 124 8.64 13.62 -5.02
C GLN A 124 8.40 13.16 -6.46
N GLU A 125 8.48 11.86 -6.72
CA GLU A 125 8.31 11.30 -8.07
C GLU A 125 6.91 11.52 -8.63
N LEU A 126 5.88 11.15 -7.89
CA LEU A 126 4.50 11.34 -8.32
C LEU A 126 4.11 12.82 -8.39
N GLY A 127 4.76 13.68 -7.62
CA GLY A 127 4.62 15.13 -7.71
C GLY A 127 5.25 15.71 -8.98
N ARG A 128 6.38 15.19 -9.44
CA ARG A 128 7.03 15.56 -10.71
C ARG A 128 6.17 15.15 -11.91
N SER A 129 5.68 13.91 -11.92
CA SER A 129 4.81 13.40 -12.98
C SER A 129 3.57 14.26 -13.16
N ARG A 130 2.90 14.65 -12.07
CA ARG A 130 1.72 15.54 -12.12
C ARG A 130 2.02 16.92 -12.73
N ARG A 131 3.21 17.45 -12.51
CA ARG A 131 3.62 18.76 -13.09
C ARG A 131 3.87 18.64 -14.58
N GLN A 132 4.52 17.55 -15.02
CA GLN A 132 4.77 17.29 -16.44
C GLN A 132 3.46 17.12 -17.22
N ASP A 133 2.50 16.35 -16.71
CA ASP A 133 1.20 16.16 -17.34
C ASP A 133 0.43 17.47 -17.52
N ARG A 134 0.48 18.36 -16.52
CA ARG A 134 -0.13 19.69 -16.61
C ARG A 134 0.51 20.56 -17.69
N THR A 135 1.84 20.52 -17.79
CA THR A 135 2.58 21.33 -18.78
C THR A 135 2.34 20.84 -20.20
N THR A 136 2.26 19.52 -20.38
CA THR A 136 1.99 18.90 -21.69
C THR A 136 0.54 19.16 -22.14
N GLY A 137 -0.42 19.08 -21.24
CA GLY A 137 -1.84 19.37 -21.53
C GLY A 137 -2.10 20.82 -21.94
N ILE A 138 -1.41 21.78 -21.34
CA ILE A 138 -1.50 23.20 -21.67
C ILE A 138 -0.92 23.46 -23.07
N ASN A 139 0.21 22.84 -23.43
CA ASN A 139 0.83 23.00 -24.75
C ASN A 139 0.01 22.41 -25.89
N GLN A 140 -0.74 21.32 -25.63
CA GLN A 140 -1.66 20.77 -26.65
C GLN A 140 -2.88 21.66 -26.88
N SER A 141 -3.42 22.29 -25.85
CA SER A 141 -4.55 23.22 -25.97
C SER A 141 -4.19 24.50 -26.75
N ILE A 142 -2.95 24.98 -26.63
CA ILE A 142 -2.48 26.18 -27.33
C ILE A 142 -2.19 25.90 -28.84
N ARG A 143 -1.87 24.64 -29.20
CA ARG A 143 -1.61 24.25 -30.61
C ARG A 143 -2.89 23.95 -31.39
N SER A 144 -4.02 23.81 -30.73
CA SER A 144 -5.33 23.49 -31.34
C SER A 144 -6.24 24.72 -31.48
N ALA A 145 -5.81 25.89 -31.08
CA ALA A 145 -6.48 27.18 -31.23
C ALA A 145 -5.80 28.03 -32.32
#